data_21d235ed4fb71ccee6ccf76001604202
#
_entry.id   21d235ed4fb71ccee6ccf76001604202
#
_cell.length_a   1.000
_cell.length_b   1.000
_cell.length_c   1.000
_cell.angle_alpha   90.00
_cell.angle_beta   90.00
_cell.angle_gamma   90.00
#
_symmetry.space_group_name_H-M   'P 1'
#
loop_
_entity.id
_entity.type
_entity.pdbx_description
1 polymer ?
#
loop_
_entity_poly.entity_id
_entity_poly.type
_entity_poly.pdbx_seq_one_letter_code
_entity_poly.pdbx_strand_id
1 'polypeptide(L)'
;MGQKMDPNGLRLGIIKDWNSKWYADSKNFADYLVEDYKIRKYIEKKLHAAGISKVEIERTAKFVKINVYTAKPGLIIGKGGNLAEALKTELEKMINKQVNLNIVEVSNIDLDAKLVAENIAMQLEKRISFRRAMKQCMQKTMK
;
A
#
# COMPACT_ATOMS: atom_id res chain seq x y z
N MET A 1 31.02 -7.46 -1.72
CA MET A 1 29.71 -6.94 -1.22
C MET A 1 28.68 -8.02 -1.46
N GLY A 2 27.88 -8.38 -0.43
CA GLY A 2 26.85 -9.40 -0.56
C GLY A 2 25.71 -8.93 -1.48
N GLN A 3 25.22 -9.83 -2.32
CA GLN A 3 24.03 -9.60 -3.11
C GLN A 3 22.82 -9.62 -2.19
N LYS A 4 21.95 -8.62 -2.28
CA LYS A 4 20.72 -8.52 -1.50
C LYS A 4 19.53 -8.93 -2.35
N MET A 5 18.71 -9.83 -1.80
CA MET A 5 17.45 -10.24 -2.42
C MET A 5 16.28 -9.52 -1.77
N ASP A 6 15.20 -9.32 -2.53
CA ASP A 6 13.94 -8.79 -1.98
C ASP A 6 13.42 -9.75 -0.90
N PRO A 7 13.26 -9.29 0.35
CA PRO A 7 12.78 -10.11 1.45
C PRO A 7 11.34 -10.60 1.24
N ASN A 8 10.52 -9.91 0.45
CA ASN A 8 9.19 -10.36 0.10
C ASN A 8 9.23 -11.57 -0.84
N GLY A 9 10.15 -11.57 -1.82
CA GLY A 9 10.31 -12.66 -2.76
C GLY A 9 10.61 -14.01 -2.10
N LEU A 10 11.43 -14.01 -1.05
CA LEU A 10 11.72 -15.23 -0.25
C LEU A 10 10.52 -15.77 0.52
N ARG A 11 9.55 -14.92 0.84
CA ARG A 11 8.39 -15.27 1.67
C ARG A 11 7.12 -15.55 0.89
N LEU A 12 7.13 -15.31 -0.42
CA LEU A 12 5.99 -15.61 -1.30
C LEU A 12 5.69 -17.10 -1.33
N GLY A 13 4.41 -17.44 -1.20
CA GLY A 13 3.95 -18.82 -1.17
C GLY A 13 4.13 -19.54 0.17
N ILE A 14 4.82 -18.95 1.16
CA ILE A 14 5.02 -19.51 2.50
C ILE A 14 4.27 -18.69 3.54
N ILE A 15 4.63 -17.41 3.72
CA ILE A 15 4.06 -16.52 4.73
C ILE A 15 3.31 -15.36 4.07
N LYS A 16 3.76 -14.92 2.90
CA LYS A 16 3.19 -13.81 2.15
C LYS A 16 2.58 -14.27 0.84
N ASP A 17 1.51 -13.60 0.45
CA ASP A 17 0.85 -13.77 -0.84
C ASP A 17 1.21 -12.62 -1.79
N TRP A 18 0.86 -12.78 -3.06
CA TRP A 18 1.09 -11.78 -4.11
C TRP A 18 0.23 -10.54 -3.88
N ASN A 19 0.81 -9.38 -4.15
CA ASN A 19 0.06 -8.12 -4.10
C ASN A 19 -0.80 -7.88 -5.35
N SER A 20 -0.50 -8.56 -6.46
CA SER A 20 -1.31 -8.56 -7.68
C SER A 20 -1.85 -9.96 -7.89
N LYS A 21 -3.19 -10.12 -7.84
CA LYS A 21 -3.89 -11.39 -7.93
C LYS A 21 -4.70 -11.43 -9.21
N TRP A 22 -4.01 -11.57 -10.35
CA TRP A 22 -4.65 -11.67 -11.65
C TRP A 22 -3.77 -12.43 -12.65
N TYR A 23 -4.41 -12.93 -13.69
CA TYR A 23 -3.76 -13.54 -14.85
C TYR A 23 -4.13 -12.75 -16.10
N ALA A 24 -3.22 -12.62 -17.03
CA ALA A 24 -3.45 -12.01 -18.34
C ALA A 24 -2.64 -12.70 -19.43
N ASP A 25 -3.18 -12.70 -20.64
CA ASP A 25 -2.46 -13.13 -21.84
C ASP A 25 -1.27 -12.23 -22.11
N SER A 26 -0.27 -12.74 -22.82
CA SER A 26 0.97 -11.99 -23.09
C SER A 26 0.74 -10.66 -23.80
N LYS A 27 -0.36 -10.52 -24.55
CA LYS A 27 -0.75 -9.26 -25.23
C LYS A 27 -1.18 -8.16 -24.25
N ASN A 28 -1.92 -8.52 -23.19
CA ASN A 28 -2.51 -7.57 -22.25
C ASN A 28 -1.68 -7.43 -20.96
N PHE A 29 -0.71 -8.32 -20.76
CA PHE A 29 0.09 -8.35 -19.53
C PHE A 29 0.82 -7.04 -19.25
N ALA A 30 1.47 -6.49 -20.26
CA ALA A 30 2.23 -5.24 -20.12
C ALA A 30 1.34 -4.06 -19.73
N ASP A 31 0.16 -3.94 -20.35
CA ASP A 31 -0.78 -2.86 -20.07
C ASP A 31 -1.30 -2.95 -18.62
N TYR A 32 -1.68 -4.15 -18.16
CA TYR A 32 -2.16 -4.33 -16.80
C TYR A 32 -1.07 -4.08 -15.75
N LEU A 33 0.17 -4.45 -16.05
CA LEU A 33 1.29 -4.17 -15.16
C LEU A 33 1.54 -2.66 -15.01
N VAL A 34 1.50 -1.92 -16.13
CA VAL A 34 1.65 -0.46 -16.12
C VAL A 34 0.48 0.21 -15.41
N GLU A 35 -0.75 -0.26 -15.63
CA GLU A 35 -1.93 0.24 -14.89
C GLU A 35 -1.77 0.02 -13.39
N ASP A 36 -1.39 -1.20 -12.95
CA ASP A 36 -1.17 -1.49 -11.52
C ASP A 36 -0.11 -0.60 -10.89
N TYR A 37 0.98 -0.36 -11.61
CA TYR A 37 2.03 0.56 -11.15
C TYR A 37 1.50 1.99 -10.96
N LYS A 38 0.73 2.49 -11.93
CA LYS A 38 0.11 3.83 -11.87
C LYS A 38 -0.86 3.93 -10.69
N ILE A 39 -1.71 2.91 -10.48
CA ILE A 39 -2.66 2.84 -9.36
C ILE A 39 -1.91 2.92 -8.03
N ARG A 40 -0.90 2.07 -7.81
CA ARG A 40 -0.12 2.03 -6.57
C ARG A 40 0.55 3.38 -6.30
N LYS A 41 1.22 3.92 -7.31
CA LYS A 41 1.92 5.21 -7.18
C LYS A 41 0.96 6.38 -6.90
N TYR A 42 -0.21 6.36 -7.52
CA TYR A 42 -1.25 7.37 -7.28
C TYR A 42 -1.79 7.29 -5.85
N ILE A 43 -2.14 6.09 -5.38
CA ILE A 43 -2.63 5.85 -4.02
C ILE A 43 -1.58 6.25 -2.98
N GLU A 44 -0.33 5.84 -3.13
CA GLU A 44 0.76 6.20 -2.22
C GLU A 44 0.98 7.71 -2.15
N LYS A 45 0.98 8.39 -3.30
CA LYS A 45 1.17 9.84 -3.35
C LYS A 45 0.02 10.62 -2.70
N LYS A 46 -1.23 10.20 -2.96
CA LYS A 46 -2.42 10.90 -2.47
C LYS A 46 -2.71 10.64 -0.99
N LEU A 47 -2.43 9.43 -0.54
CA LEU A 47 -2.78 8.96 0.80
C LEU A 47 -1.57 8.77 1.73
N HIS A 48 -0.44 9.42 1.45
CA HIS A 48 0.78 9.33 2.25
C HIS A 48 0.52 9.57 3.76
N ALA A 49 -0.36 10.52 4.10
CA ALA A 49 -0.70 10.84 5.49
C ALA A 49 -1.46 9.74 6.24
N ALA A 50 -2.11 8.83 5.51
CA ALA A 50 -2.88 7.73 6.08
C ALA A 50 -2.01 6.53 6.50
N GLY A 51 -0.75 6.46 6.04
CA GLY A 51 0.16 5.34 6.29
C GLY A 51 -0.31 4.07 5.58
N ILE A 52 0.16 3.83 4.36
CA ILE A 52 -0.24 2.69 3.54
C ILE A 52 0.77 1.56 3.71
N SER A 53 0.33 0.44 4.25
CA SER A 53 1.13 -0.78 4.36
C SER A 53 1.32 -1.44 3.00
N LYS A 54 0.23 -1.88 2.39
CA LYS A 54 0.22 -2.54 1.07
C LYS A 54 -1.05 -2.24 0.30
N VAL A 55 -0.97 -2.39 -1.03
CA VAL A 55 -2.11 -2.29 -1.94
C VAL A 55 -2.20 -3.61 -2.71
N GLU A 56 -3.27 -4.36 -2.49
CA GLU A 56 -3.56 -5.57 -3.25
C GLU A 56 -4.54 -5.25 -4.38
N ILE A 57 -4.27 -5.79 -5.56
CA ILE A 57 -5.08 -5.57 -6.76
C ILE A 57 -5.52 -6.92 -7.31
N GLU A 58 -6.83 -7.12 -7.36
CA GLU A 58 -7.48 -8.27 -7.96
C GLU A 58 -8.20 -7.81 -9.23
N ARG A 59 -7.97 -8.48 -10.36
CA ARG A 59 -8.62 -8.14 -11.63
C ARG A 59 -9.56 -9.23 -12.05
N THR A 60 -10.78 -8.81 -12.37
CA THR A 60 -11.80 -9.64 -13.00
C THR A 60 -12.10 -9.07 -14.39
N ALA A 61 -12.77 -9.80 -15.23
CA ALA A 61 -13.12 -9.33 -16.59
C ALA A 61 -13.89 -7.99 -16.60
N LYS A 62 -14.75 -7.74 -15.60
CA LYS A 62 -15.63 -6.57 -15.55
C LYS A 62 -15.17 -5.46 -14.60
N PHE A 63 -14.47 -5.79 -13.52
CA PHE A 63 -14.09 -4.82 -12.50
C PHE A 63 -12.70 -5.10 -11.92
N VAL A 64 -12.11 -4.07 -11.34
CA VAL A 64 -10.83 -4.14 -10.61
C VAL A 64 -11.13 -3.91 -9.14
N LYS A 65 -10.76 -4.86 -8.29
CA LYS A 65 -10.89 -4.74 -6.84
C LYS A 65 -9.54 -4.33 -6.25
N ILE A 66 -9.55 -3.26 -5.49
CA ILE A 66 -8.36 -2.68 -4.86
C ILE A 66 -8.55 -2.73 -3.35
N ASN A 67 -7.73 -3.51 -2.66
CA ASN A 67 -7.71 -3.58 -1.22
C ASN A 67 -6.53 -2.73 -0.72
N VAL A 68 -6.82 -1.64 -0.01
CA VAL A 68 -5.83 -0.73 0.56
C VAL A 68 -5.69 -1.01 2.05
N TYR A 69 -4.53 -1.49 2.47
CA TYR A 69 -4.20 -1.73 3.87
C TYR A 69 -3.56 -0.48 4.46
N THR A 70 -4.18 0.08 5.48
CA THR A 70 -3.78 1.37 6.06
C THR A 70 -3.78 1.36 7.59
N ALA A 71 -2.92 2.21 8.16
CA ALA A 71 -2.89 2.43 9.61
C ALA A 71 -4.04 3.33 10.10
N LYS A 72 -4.58 4.20 9.22
CA LYS A 72 -5.60 5.19 9.60
C LYS A 72 -6.74 5.22 8.57
N PRO A 73 -7.66 4.23 8.61
CA PRO A 73 -8.75 4.13 7.64
C PRO A 73 -9.66 5.36 7.61
N GLY A 74 -9.87 6.00 8.75
CA GLY A 74 -10.70 7.20 8.85
C GLY A 74 -10.25 8.37 7.97
N LEU A 75 -8.92 8.51 7.71
CA LEU A 75 -8.40 9.55 6.82
C LEU A 75 -8.71 9.27 5.35
N ILE A 76 -8.87 8.01 4.97
CA ILE A 76 -9.20 7.61 3.60
C ILE A 76 -10.71 7.68 3.37
N ILE A 77 -11.49 7.23 4.34
CA ILE A 77 -12.96 7.22 4.26
C ILE A 77 -13.50 8.66 4.28
N GLY A 78 -12.99 9.48 5.20
CA GLY A 78 -13.44 10.84 5.39
C GLY A 78 -14.84 10.93 6.03
N LYS A 79 -15.37 12.14 6.16
CA LYS A 79 -16.69 12.37 6.69
C LYS A 79 -17.75 11.85 5.70
N GLY A 80 -18.57 10.89 6.14
CA GLY A 80 -19.64 10.31 5.32
C GLY A 80 -19.20 9.50 4.09
N GLY A 81 -17.92 9.12 4.00
CA GLY A 81 -17.42 8.32 2.86
C GLY A 81 -17.04 9.12 1.61
N ASN A 82 -17.20 10.43 1.62
CA ASN A 82 -16.99 11.29 0.43
C ASN A 82 -15.58 11.19 -0.16
N LEU A 83 -14.54 11.04 0.68
CA LEU A 83 -13.16 10.93 0.20
C LEU A 83 -12.91 9.59 -0.50
N ALA A 84 -13.48 8.52 0.01
CA ALA A 84 -13.37 7.20 -0.60
C ALA A 84 -14.09 7.14 -1.96
N GLU A 85 -15.27 7.76 -2.07
CA GLU A 85 -16.01 7.85 -3.33
C GLU A 85 -15.30 8.72 -4.36
N ALA A 86 -14.74 9.85 -3.95
CA ALA A 86 -13.91 10.69 -4.81
C ALA A 86 -12.68 9.93 -5.32
N LEU A 87 -11.98 9.22 -4.44
CA LEU A 87 -10.83 8.38 -4.80
C LEU A 87 -11.22 7.28 -5.79
N LYS A 88 -12.36 6.61 -5.56
CA LYS A 88 -12.91 5.60 -6.46
C LYS A 88 -13.16 6.18 -7.86
N THR A 89 -13.84 7.31 -7.94
CA THR A 89 -14.17 7.98 -9.22
C THR A 89 -12.90 8.38 -9.99
N GLU A 90 -11.87 8.85 -9.30
CA GLU A 90 -10.59 9.20 -9.93
C GLU A 90 -9.86 7.95 -10.46
N LEU A 91 -9.87 6.85 -9.70
CA LEU A 91 -9.28 5.59 -10.14
C LEU A 91 -10.06 5.00 -11.34
N GLU A 92 -11.38 5.07 -11.34
CA GLU A 92 -12.22 4.64 -12.47
C GLU A 92 -11.91 5.42 -13.75
N LYS A 93 -11.71 6.74 -13.64
CA LYS A 93 -11.30 7.58 -14.79
C LYS A 93 -9.91 7.23 -15.31
N MET A 94 -9.00 6.81 -14.43
CA MET A 94 -7.63 6.45 -14.81
C MET A 94 -7.57 5.11 -15.55
N ILE A 95 -8.41 4.15 -15.17
CA ILE A 95 -8.37 2.77 -15.65
C ILE A 95 -9.41 2.51 -16.73
N ASN A 96 -10.43 3.37 -16.86
CA ASN A 96 -11.62 3.17 -17.70
C ASN A 96 -12.38 1.85 -17.41
N LYS A 97 -12.35 1.39 -16.16
CA LYS A 97 -13.05 0.19 -15.67
C LYS A 97 -13.70 0.49 -14.32
N GLN A 98 -14.72 -0.29 -13.97
CA GLN A 98 -15.32 -0.20 -12.65
C GLN A 98 -14.32 -0.62 -11.57
N VAL A 99 -14.23 0.17 -10.49
CA VAL A 99 -13.32 -0.07 -9.37
C VAL A 99 -14.12 -0.34 -8.09
N ASN A 100 -13.79 -1.44 -7.43
CA ASN A 100 -14.25 -1.72 -6.07
C ASN A 100 -13.10 -1.42 -5.10
N LEU A 101 -13.23 -0.34 -4.33
CA LEU A 101 -12.24 0.07 -3.35
C LEU A 101 -12.63 -0.46 -1.97
N ASN A 102 -11.76 -1.30 -1.39
CA ASN A 102 -11.89 -1.78 -0.02
C ASN A 102 -10.76 -1.19 0.82
N ILE A 103 -11.12 -0.67 1.99
CA ILE A 103 -10.17 -0.12 2.95
C ILE A 103 -10.10 -1.07 4.13
N VAL A 104 -8.90 -1.61 4.38
CA VAL A 104 -8.65 -2.59 5.44
C VAL A 104 -7.70 -1.97 6.46
N GLU A 105 -8.08 -2.04 7.72
CA GLU A 105 -7.24 -1.58 8.83
C GLU A 105 -6.15 -2.59 9.15
N VAL A 106 -4.94 -2.09 9.39
CA VAL A 106 -3.82 -2.91 9.88
C VAL A 106 -3.90 -2.97 11.39
N SER A 107 -4.09 -4.17 11.95
CA SER A 107 -4.28 -4.39 13.40
C SER A 107 -3.07 -3.93 14.22
N ASN A 108 -1.85 -4.24 13.77
CA ASN A 108 -0.61 -3.93 14.48
C ASN A 108 0.30 -3.06 13.61
N ILE A 109 0.21 -1.75 13.79
CA ILE A 109 0.99 -0.76 13.03
C ILE A 109 2.49 -0.90 13.31
N ASP A 110 2.85 -1.17 14.55
CA ASP A 110 4.25 -1.24 14.98
C ASP A 110 4.97 -2.54 14.53
N LEU A 111 4.23 -3.55 14.04
CA LEU A 111 4.79 -4.77 13.47
C LEU A 111 4.95 -4.72 11.93
N ASP A 112 4.36 -3.70 11.28
CA ASP A 112 4.50 -3.54 9.83
C ASP A 112 5.77 -2.79 9.48
N ALA A 113 6.69 -3.46 8.79
CA ALA A 113 8.00 -2.92 8.46
C ALA A 113 7.93 -1.64 7.61
N LYS A 114 6.96 -1.53 6.68
CA LYS A 114 6.81 -0.34 5.84
C LYS A 114 6.32 0.84 6.64
N LEU A 115 5.32 0.65 7.50
CA LEU A 115 4.77 1.71 8.35
C LEU A 115 5.80 2.20 9.39
N VAL A 116 6.59 1.29 9.95
CA VAL A 116 7.70 1.65 10.86
C VAL A 116 8.77 2.45 10.14
N ALA A 117 9.14 2.06 8.92
CA ALA A 117 10.11 2.79 8.12
C ALA A 117 9.62 4.20 7.75
N GLU A 118 8.37 4.36 7.34
CA GLU A 118 7.74 5.66 7.07
C GLU A 118 7.69 6.54 8.33
N ASN A 119 7.40 5.95 9.50
CA ASN A 119 7.41 6.67 10.77
C ASN A 119 8.82 7.20 11.10
N ILE A 120 9.86 6.39 10.89
CA ILE A 120 11.26 6.83 11.07
C ILE A 120 11.57 7.95 10.09
N ALA A 121 11.19 7.84 8.82
CA ALA A 121 11.41 8.86 7.81
C ALA A 121 10.78 10.20 8.21
N MET A 122 9.50 10.18 8.63
CA MET A 122 8.81 11.38 9.11
C MET A 122 9.49 12.04 10.34
N GLN A 123 10.06 11.22 11.24
CA GLN A 123 10.81 11.76 12.39
C GLN A 123 12.11 12.41 11.95
N LEU A 124 12.81 11.86 10.97
CA LEU A 124 14.03 12.43 10.40
C LEU A 124 13.74 13.74 9.65
N GLU A 125 12.66 13.82 8.90
CA GLU A 125 12.19 15.05 8.26
C GLU A 125 11.92 16.17 9.27
N LYS A 126 11.41 15.81 10.45
CA LYS A 126 11.25 16.73 11.60
C LYS A 126 12.55 17.03 12.35
N ARG A 127 13.71 16.65 11.78
CA ARG A 127 15.04 16.87 12.35
C ARG A 127 15.28 16.22 13.72
N ILE A 128 14.59 15.14 14.04
CA ILE A 128 14.87 14.33 15.22
C ILE A 128 16.16 13.54 14.98
N SER A 129 17.02 13.44 16.01
CA SER A 129 18.27 12.66 15.91
C SER A 129 17.97 11.21 15.48
N PHE A 130 18.64 10.74 14.43
CA PHE A 130 18.46 9.41 13.86
C PHE A 130 18.66 8.28 14.88
N ARG A 131 19.62 8.41 15.80
CA ARG A 131 19.85 7.41 16.86
C ARG A 131 18.65 7.30 17.79
N ARG A 132 18.03 8.43 18.15
CA ARG A 132 16.85 8.48 19.02
C ARG A 132 15.63 7.89 18.30
N ALA A 133 15.39 8.32 17.05
CA ALA A 133 14.27 7.86 16.24
C ALA A 133 14.31 6.33 16.06
N MET A 134 15.45 5.77 15.64
CA MET A 134 15.61 4.34 15.43
C MET A 134 15.44 3.53 16.72
N LYS A 135 16.10 3.92 17.83
CA LYS A 135 15.96 3.21 19.11
C LYS A 135 14.52 3.22 19.61
N GLN A 136 13.83 4.34 19.50
CA GLN A 136 12.45 4.48 19.96
C GLN A 136 11.49 3.61 19.15
N CYS A 137 11.67 3.55 17.81
CA CYS A 137 10.87 2.67 16.96
C CYS A 137 11.14 1.20 17.26
N MET A 138 12.41 0.78 17.38
CA MET A 138 12.75 -0.59 17.75
C MET A 138 12.16 -1.02 19.12
N GLN A 139 12.20 -0.14 20.12
CA GLN A 139 11.61 -0.42 21.42
C GLN A 139 10.10 -0.61 21.38
N LYS A 140 9.39 0.12 20.48
CA LYS A 140 7.96 -0.09 20.26
C LYS A 140 7.65 -1.40 19.56
N THR A 141 8.45 -1.75 18.55
CA THR A 141 8.28 -3.00 17.80
C THR A 141 8.55 -4.25 18.65
N MET A 142 9.41 -4.14 19.66
CA MET A 142 9.80 -5.25 20.55
C MET A 142 8.87 -5.41 21.76
N LYS A 143 7.91 -4.53 21.99
CA LYS A 143 6.89 -4.65 23.02
C LYS A 143 5.71 -5.48 22.55
#